data_698890e2e8c2359c81a853125de7bc14
#
_entry.id   698890e2e8c2359c81a853125de7bc14
#
_cell.length_a   1.000
_cell.length_b   1.000
_cell.length_c   1.000
_cell.angle_alpha   90.00
_cell.angle_beta   90.00
_cell.angle_gamma   90.00
#
_symmetry.space_group_name_H-M   'P 1'
#
loop_
_entity.id
_entity.type
_entity.pdbx_description
1 polymer ?
#
loop_
_entity_poly.entity_id
_entity_poly.type
_entity_poly.pdbx_seq_one_letter_code
_entity_poly.pdbx_strand_id
1 'polypeptide(L)'
;MFETSILRNSVAATCASLSIPLIAYSPLGRGVLTGKITAPSDIPANSPLRRIDKYQGENLDQNLRLIHALQKLSVDYQPHTLAQLALSWIRQHSGRDGLPVIIPISGSSKEENVRANAITVELTVANLQKIDTILEENKIVGDRAYADQRRYLEG
;
A
#
# COMPACT_ATOMS: atom_id res chain seq x y z
N MET A 1 -1.39 -2.17 1.91
CA MET A 1 -2.33 -2.54 0.83
C MET A 1 -1.64 -3.07 -0.43
N PHE A 2 -0.74 -2.34 -1.07
CA PHE A 2 -0.09 -2.77 -2.32
C PHE A 2 0.96 -3.89 -2.13
N GLU A 3 1.42 -4.11 -0.93
CA GLU A 3 2.25 -5.23 -0.50
C GLU A 3 1.82 -5.63 0.91
N THR A 4 1.34 -6.85 1.07
CA THR A 4 0.77 -7.35 2.33
C THR A 4 1.46 -8.61 2.85
N SER A 5 2.53 -9.09 2.19
CA SER A 5 3.25 -10.30 2.59
C SER A 5 3.77 -10.23 4.02
N ILE A 6 4.20 -9.05 4.46
CA ILE A 6 4.70 -8.80 5.82
C ILE A 6 3.66 -9.17 6.92
N LEU A 7 2.37 -9.05 6.63
CA LEU A 7 1.30 -9.39 7.57
C LEU A 7 1.07 -10.90 7.71
N ARG A 8 1.66 -11.69 6.81
CA ARG A 8 1.44 -13.16 6.70
C ARG A 8 2.71 -13.98 6.90
N ASN A 9 3.88 -13.33 6.90
CA ASN A 9 5.16 -14.00 7.13
C ASN A 9 5.57 -13.91 8.60
N SER A 10 6.63 -14.64 8.99
CA SER A 10 7.13 -14.68 10.35
C SER A 10 7.68 -13.35 10.87
N VAL A 11 8.01 -12.40 9.97
CA VAL A 11 8.64 -11.12 10.36
C VAL A 11 7.71 -10.31 11.27
N ALA A 12 6.44 -10.14 10.89
CA ALA A 12 5.49 -9.38 11.72
C ALA A 12 5.28 -10.06 13.09
N ALA A 13 5.11 -11.38 13.11
CA ALA A 13 4.93 -12.14 14.34
C ALA A 13 6.17 -12.06 15.27
N THR A 14 7.37 -12.16 14.70
CA THR A 14 8.63 -12.01 15.43
C THR A 14 8.78 -10.60 15.99
N CYS A 15 8.50 -9.57 15.18
CA CYS A 15 8.53 -8.19 15.64
C CYS A 15 7.54 -7.94 16.79
N ALA A 16 6.33 -8.52 16.70
CA ALA A 16 5.34 -8.43 17.78
C ALA A 16 5.83 -9.08 19.07
N SER A 17 6.36 -10.30 19.00
CA SER A 17 6.86 -11.04 20.17
C SER A 17 8.03 -10.34 20.88
N LEU A 18 8.85 -9.61 20.10
CA LEU A 18 10.00 -8.85 20.60
C LEU A 18 9.69 -7.37 20.89
N SER A 19 8.44 -6.94 20.72
CA SER A 19 8.03 -5.54 20.85
C SER A 19 8.82 -4.57 19.95
N ILE A 20 9.21 -5.05 18.76
CA ILE A 20 9.93 -4.25 17.75
C ILE A 20 8.92 -3.62 16.79
N PRO A 21 8.86 -2.28 16.64
CA PRO A 21 7.98 -1.63 15.69
C PRO A 21 8.42 -1.87 14.24
N LEU A 22 7.48 -2.00 13.33
CA LEU A 22 7.71 -2.07 11.89
C LEU A 22 7.61 -0.69 11.25
N ILE A 23 8.66 -0.28 10.55
CA ILE A 23 8.66 0.92 9.72
C ILE A 23 8.19 0.53 8.30
N ALA A 24 6.93 0.86 7.99
CA ALA A 24 6.33 0.54 6.70
C ALA A 24 6.76 1.57 5.64
N TYR A 25 7.80 1.25 4.89
CA TYR A 25 8.26 2.09 3.78
C TYR A 25 7.36 1.97 2.56
N SER A 26 7.32 3.01 1.73
CA SER A 26 6.46 3.10 0.54
C SER A 26 4.99 2.71 0.81
N PRO A 27 4.34 3.21 1.87
CA PRO A 27 3.01 2.79 2.28
C PRO A 27 1.93 3.08 1.23
N LEU A 28 2.21 4.02 0.32
CA LEU A 28 1.34 4.37 -0.82
C LEU A 28 1.74 3.68 -2.13
N GLY A 29 2.48 2.56 -2.08
CA GLY A 29 2.86 1.82 -3.27
C GLY A 29 3.62 2.68 -4.28
N ARG A 30 4.56 3.51 -3.80
CA ARG A 30 5.31 4.48 -4.64
C ARG A 30 4.40 5.44 -5.43
N GLY A 31 3.23 5.77 -4.88
CA GLY A 31 2.28 6.71 -5.46
C GLY A 31 1.08 6.08 -6.17
N VAL A 32 1.05 4.78 -6.42
CA VAL A 32 -0.09 4.12 -7.08
C VAL A 32 -1.36 4.23 -6.21
N LEU A 33 -1.24 4.06 -4.89
CA LEU A 33 -2.35 4.23 -3.95
C LEU A 33 -2.77 5.69 -3.72
N THR A 34 -2.23 6.65 -4.46
CA THR A 34 -2.78 8.02 -4.48
C THR A 34 -3.96 8.15 -5.46
N GLY A 35 -4.18 7.14 -6.31
CA GLY A 35 -5.19 7.16 -7.36
C GLY A 35 -4.83 8.02 -8.57
N LYS A 36 -3.59 8.53 -8.66
CA LYS A 36 -3.10 9.33 -9.79
C LYS A 36 -2.57 8.48 -10.96
N ILE A 37 -2.24 7.22 -10.70
CA ILE A 37 -1.82 6.25 -11.70
C ILE A 37 -3.01 5.32 -11.93
N THR A 38 -3.70 5.50 -13.04
CA THR A 38 -4.89 4.75 -13.44
C THR A 38 -4.69 4.02 -14.77
N ALA A 39 -3.62 4.39 -15.50
CA ALA A 39 -3.22 3.75 -16.75
C ALA A 39 -1.68 3.74 -16.88
N PRO A 40 -1.09 2.89 -17.73
CA PRO A 40 0.36 2.88 -17.99
C PRO A 40 0.93 4.22 -18.46
N SER A 41 0.11 5.01 -19.17
CA SER A 41 0.46 6.36 -19.66
C SER A 41 0.71 7.37 -18.52
N ASP A 42 0.13 7.15 -17.34
CA ASP A 42 0.27 8.04 -16.19
C ASP A 42 1.64 7.92 -15.51
N ILE A 43 2.39 6.87 -15.83
CA ILE A 43 3.77 6.71 -15.34
C ILE A 43 4.72 7.46 -16.28
N PRO A 44 5.40 8.53 -15.80
CA PRO A 44 6.33 9.30 -16.61
C PRO A 44 7.39 8.42 -17.29
N ALA A 45 7.81 8.76 -18.49
CA ALA A 45 8.75 7.96 -19.28
C ALA A 45 10.11 7.73 -18.55
N ASN A 46 10.55 8.73 -17.77
CA ASN A 46 11.77 8.68 -16.98
C ASN A 46 11.57 8.16 -15.54
N SER A 47 10.38 7.69 -15.20
CA SER A 47 10.08 7.20 -13.85
C SER A 47 10.83 5.91 -13.55
N PRO A 48 11.50 5.80 -12.38
CA PRO A 48 12.09 4.54 -11.92
C PRO A 48 11.08 3.38 -11.81
N LEU A 49 9.80 3.68 -11.70
CA LEU A 49 8.73 2.65 -11.66
C LEU A 49 8.74 1.79 -12.91
N ARG A 50 9.10 2.35 -14.07
CA ARG A 50 9.18 1.62 -15.33
C ARG A 50 10.25 0.51 -15.37
N ARG A 51 11.09 0.41 -14.34
CA ARG A 51 12.11 -0.64 -14.19
C ARG A 51 11.68 -1.73 -13.19
N ILE A 52 10.52 -1.60 -12.57
CA ILE A 52 10.01 -2.53 -11.55
C ILE A 52 8.88 -3.34 -12.17
N ASP A 53 8.99 -4.65 -12.09
CA ASP A 53 8.14 -5.60 -12.79
C ASP A 53 6.64 -5.38 -12.54
N LYS A 54 6.22 -5.17 -11.29
CA LYS A 54 4.81 -4.91 -10.94
C LYS A 54 4.21 -3.61 -11.53
N TYR A 55 5.02 -2.74 -12.11
CA TYR A 55 4.56 -1.50 -12.76
C TYR A 55 4.73 -1.52 -14.27
N GLN A 56 4.88 -2.68 -14.89
CA GLN A 56 5.10 -2.86 -16.32
C GLN A 56 4.08 -3.79 -16.95
N GLY A 57 3.73 -3.52 -18.23
CA GLY A 57 2.94 -4.40 -19.09
C GLY A 57 1.69 -4.95 -18.42
N GLU A 58 1.44 -6.23 -18.62
CA GLU A 58 0.27 -6.93 -18.09
C GLU A 58 0.21 -6.94 -16.55
N ASN A 59 1.38 -6.93 -15.87
CA ASN A 59 1.42 -6.84 -14.41
C ASN A 59 0.82 -5.51 -13.92
N LEU A 60 1.15 -4.40 -14.57
CA LEU A 60 0.55 -3.11 -14.21
C LEU A 60 -0.95 -3.12 -14.46
N ASP A 61 -1.40 -3.61 -15.61
CA ASP A 61 -2.83 -3.67 -15.95
C ASP A 61 -3.62 -4.49 -14.93
N GLN A 62 -3.06 -5.63 -14.51
CA GLN A 62 -3.66 -6.44 -13.45
C GLN A 62 -3.66 -5.71 -12.10
N ASN A 63 -2.56 -5.08 -11.73
CA ASN A 63 -2.41 -4.38 -10.45
C ASN A 63 -3.30 -3.13 -10.36
N LEU A 64 -3.60 -2.48 -11.49
CA LEU A 64 -4.53 -1.36 -11.54
C LEU A 64 -5.97 -1.75 -11.20
N ARG A 65 -6.36 -3.02 -11.34
CA ARG A 65 -7.68 -3.51 -10.90
C ARG A 65 -7.88 -3.27 -9.41
N LEU A 66 -6.85 -3.55 -8.59
CA LEU A 66 -6.88 -3.23 -7.16
C LEU A 66 -7.12 -1.74 -6.93
N ILE A 67 -6.39 -0.89 -7.66
CA ILE A 67 -6.50 0.57 -7.51
C ILE A 67 -7.92 1.04 -7.85
N HIS A 68 -8.48 0.57 -8.95
CA HIS A 68 -9.84 0.91 -9.38
C HIS A 68 -10.90 0.43 -8.37
N ALA A 69 -10.75 -0.79 -7.83
CA ALA A 69 -11.65 -1.31 -6.81
C ALA A 69 -11.59 -0.49 -5.52
N LEU A 70 -10.39 -0.12 -5.07
CA LEU A 70 -10.20 0.73 -3.89
C LEU A 70 -10.67 2.18 -4.13
N GLN A 71 -10.50 2.72 -5.34
CA GLN A 71 -11.04 4.04 -5.69
C GLN A 71 -12.56 4.04 -5.63
N LYS A 72 -13.21 2.99 -6.17
CA LYS A 72 -14.66 2.84 -6.09
C LYS A 72 -15.14 2.80 -4.64
N LEU A 73 -14.46 2.02 -3.80
CA LEU A 73 -14.77 1.99 -2.37
C LEU A 73 -14.54 3.34 -1.70
N SER A 74 -13.49 4.09 -2.08
CA SER A 74 -13.14 5.38 -1.45
C SER A 74 -14.20 6.47 -1.64
N VAL A 75 -15.10 6.32 -2.60
CA VAL A 75 -16.23 7.25 -2.79
C VAL A 75 -17.12 7.29 -1.55
N ASP A 76 -17.29 6.16 -0.86
CA ASP A 76 -18.09 6.06 0.38
C ASP A 76 -17.48 6.85 1.55
N TYR A 77 -16.23 7.29 1.42
CA TYR A 77 -15.46 7.98 2.47
C TYR A 77 -15.18 9.45 2.15
N GLN A 78 -15.86 10.02 1.18
CA GLN A 78 -15.70 11.44 0.86
C GLN A 78 -15.91 12.32 2.10
N PRO A 79 -15.09 13.38 2.30
CA PRO A 79 -14.10 13.93 1.35
C PRO A 79 -12.70 13.29 1.41
N HIS A 80 -12.51 12.14 2.03
CA HIS A 80 -11.20 11.51 2.19
C HIS A 80 -10.68 10.91 0.87
N THR A 81 -9.37 10.96 0.71
CA THR A 81 -8.68 10.44 -0.48
C THR A 81 -8.32 8.96 -0.32
N LEU A 82 -8.06 8.27 -1.46
CA LEU A 82 -7.54 6.90 -1.45
C LEU A 82 -6.22 6.78 -0.66
N ALA A 83 -5.34 7.78 -0.73
CA ALA A 83 -4.10 7.81 0.07
C ALA A 83 -4.38 7.82 1.58
N GLN A 84 -5.34 8.63 2.02
CA GLN A 84 -5.75 8.67 3.43
C GLN A 84 -6.38 7.35 3.87
N LEU A 85 -7.22 6.75 3.04
CA LEU A 85 -7.80 5.43 3.29
C LEU A 85 -6.71 4.35 3.44
N ALA A 86 -5.73 4.33 2.52
CA ALA A 86 -4.63 3.39 2.54
C ALA A 86 -3.73 3.53 3.78
N LEU A 87 -3.42 4.75 4.18
CA LEU A 87 -2.63 5.02 5.39
C LEU A 87 -3.41 4.67 6.66
N SER A 88 -4.72 4.94 6.68
CA SER A 88 -5.58 4.61 7.81
C SER A 88 -5.73 3.10 7.98
N TRP A 89 -5.83 2.34 6.89
CA TRP A 89 -5.82 0.89 6.93
C TRP A 89 -4.54 0.34 7.58
N ILE A 90 -3.35 0.88 7.23
CA ILE A 90 -2.08 0.48 7.87
C ILE A 90 -2.10 0.80 9.37
N ARG A 91 -2.54 2.00 9.76
CA ARG A 91 -2.62 2.42 11.17
C ARG A 91 -3.58 1.57 11.98
N GLN A 92 -4.67 1.13 11.38
CA GLN A 92 -5.66 0.27 12.03
C GLN A 92 -5.14 -1.14 12.35
N HIS A 93 -4.16 -1.64 11.58
CA HIS A 93 -3.50 -2.92 11.86
C HIS A 93 -2.38 -2.79 12.90
N SER A 94 -1.95 -1.57 13.23
CA SER A 94 -0.86 -1.33 14.16
C SER A 94 -1.21 -1.75 15.58
N GLY A 95 -0.46 -2.70 16.13
CA GLY A 95 -0.64 -3.20 17.50
C GLY A 95 -1.91 -4.02 17.74
N ARG A 96 -2.55 -4.55 16.69
CA ARG A 96 -3.78 -5.36 16.77
C ARG A 96 -3.54 -6.76 16.22
N ASP A 97 -4.37 -7.70 16.65
CA ASP A 97 -4.43 -9.08 16.13
C ASP A 97 -3.05 -9.78 16.08
N GLY A 98 -2.20 -9.53 17.09
CA GLY A 98 -0.85 -10.10 17.16
C GLY A 98 0.17 -9.41 16.25
N LEU A 99 -0.17 -8.29 15.64
CA LEU A 99 0.76 -7.47 14.86
C LEU A 99 1.51 -6.47 15.75
N PRO A 100 2.75 -6.11 15.41
CA PRO A 100 3.51 -5.10 16.13
C PRO A 100 2.97 -3.70 15.85
N VAL A 101 3.50 -2.70 16.54
CA VAL A 101 3.30 -1.30 16.14
C VAL A 101 3.82 -1.10 14.72
N ILE A 102 2.98 -0.54 13.82
CA ILE A 102 3.33 -0.29 12.41
C ILE A 102 3.30 1.22 12.15
N ILE A 103 4.43 1.76 11.72
CA ILE A 103 4.61 3.19 11.47
C ILE A 103 4.75 3.41 9.96
N PRO A 104 3.71 3.89 9.26
CA PRO A 104 3.84 4.22 7.83
C PRO A 104 4.67 5.49 7.63
N ILE A 105 5.69 5.41 6.77
CA ILE A 105 6.51 6.56 6.38
C ILE A 105 6.20 6.95 4.94
N SER A 106 5.27 7.89 4.76
CA SER A 106 4.88 8.41 3.45
C SER A 106 5.70 9.65 3.10
N GLY A 107 6.61 9.51 2.12
CA GLY A 107 7.39 10.65 1.60
C GLY A 107 6.52 11.62 0.82
N SER A 108 6.82 12.93 0.93
CA SER A 108 6.25 13.98 0.10
C SER A 108 7.21 15.16 -0.01
N SER A 109 7.20 15.80 -1.18
CA SER A 109 7.89 17.09 -1.42
C SER A 109 6.96 18.30 -1.23
N LYS A 110 5.68 18.09 -0.95
CA LYS A 110 4.67 19.13 -0.78
C LYS A 110 4.09 19.09 0.63
N GLU A 111 4.07 20.24 1.29
CA GLU A 111 3.52 20.39 2.64
C GLU A 111 2.06 19.95 2.72
N GLU A 112 1.24 20.32 1.74
CA GLU A 112 -0.17 19.92 1.66
C GLU A 112 -0.37 18.40 1.72
N ASN A 113 0.49 17.63 1.03
CA ASN A 113 0.43 16.16 1.06
C ASN A 113 0.87 15.61 2.43
N VAL A 114 1.86 16.24 3.08
CA VAL A 114 2.29 15.84 4.43
C VAL A 114 1.12 15.99 5.40
N ARG A 115 0.44 17.15 5.37
CA ARG A 115 -0.75 17.42 6.20
C ARG A 115 -1.89 16.46 5.88
N ALA A 116 -2.18 16.23 4.59
CA ALA A 116 -3.22 15.30 4.15
C ALA A 116 -2.92 13.85 4.60
N ASN A 117 -1.66 13.40 4.51
CA ASN A 117 -1.24 12.06 4.92
C ASN A 117 -1.30 11.84 6.44
N ALA A 118 -1.32 12.91 7.24
CA ALA A 118 -1.49 12.83 8.69
C ALA A 118 -2.95 12.55 9.11
N ILE A 119 -3.91 12.87 8.24
CA ILE A 119 -5.34 12.63 8.52
C ILE A 119 -5.60 11.13 8.63
N THR A 120 -6.31 10.74 9.67
CA THR A 120 -6.78 9.37 9.88
C THR A 120 -8.27 9.28 9.58
N VAL A 121 -8.61 8.35 8.70
CA VAL A 121 -10.00 7.98 8.40
C VAL A 121 -10.41 6.88 9.36
N GLU A 122 -11.53 7.03 10.00
CA GLU A 122 -12.07 5.98 10.86
C GLU A 122 -12.68 4.87 9.99
N LEU A 123 -12.15 3.66 10.14
CA LEU A 123 -12.60 2.47 9.41
C LEU A 123 -13.33 1.53 10.37
N THR A 124 -14.60 1.27 10.12
CA THR A 124 -15.37 0.28 10.86
C THR A 124 -14.90 -1.15 10.51
N VAL A 125 -15.28 -2.13 11.32
CA VAL A 125 -15.00 -3.55 11.04
C VAL A 125 -15.54 -3.96 9.66
N ALA A 126 -16.74 -3.51 9.31
CA ALA A 126 -17.33 -3.79 7.99
C ALA A 126 -16.51 -3.17 6.84
N ASN A 127 -15.91 -2.00 7.07
CA ASN A 127 -15.02 -1.36 6.08
C ASN A 127 -13.73 -2.14 5.90
N LEU A 128 -13.12 -2.60 6.99
CA LEU A 128 -11.91 -3.44 6.94
C LEU A 128 -12.20 -4.73 6.18
N GLN A 129 -13.30 -5.42 6.46
CA GLN A 129 -13.72 -6.63 5.75
C GLN A 129 -13.89 -6.40 4.24
N LYS A 130 -14.53 -5.28 3.84
CA LYS A 130 -14.64 -4.93 2.41
C LYS A 130 -13.27 -4.73 1.77
N ILE A 131 -12.35 -4.04 2.46
CA ILE A 131 -10.98 -3.83 1.97
C ILE A 131 -10.27 -5.17 1.84
N ASP A 132 -10.35 -6.05 2.83
CA ASP A 132 -9.71 -7.37 2.82
C ASP A 132 -10.24 -8.23 1.65
N THR A 133 -11.55 -8.22 1.40
CA THR A 133 -12.14 -8.88 0.23
C THR A 133 -11.55 -8.33 -1.08
N ILE A 134 -11.47 -7.01 -1.23
CA ILE A 134 -10.88 -6.38 -2.42
C ILE A 134 -9.40 -6.80 -2.58
N LEU A 135 -8.63 -6.87 -1.49
CA LEU A 135 -7.22 -7.29 -1.53
C LEU A 135 -7.06 -8.78 -1.90
N GLU A 136 -7.99 -9.63 -1.49
CA GLU A 136 -7.98 -11.05 -1.83
C GLU A 136 -8.36 -11.31 -3.29
N GLU A 137 -9.34 -10.59 -3.80
CA GLU A 137 -9.80 -10.70 -5.18
C GLU A 137 -8.81 -10.08 -6.20
N ASN A 138 -8.03 -9.10 -5.78
CA ASN A 138 -7.12 -8.35 -6.64
C ASN A 138 -5.66 -8.47 -6.16
N LYS A 139 -5.13 -9.69 -6.16
CA LYS A 139 -3.75 -9.96 -5.75
C LYS A 139 -2.76 -9.24 -6.65
N ILE A 140 -1.78 -8.59 -6.03
CA ILE A 140 -0.69 -7.91 -6.73
C ILE A 140 0.26 -8.95 -7.33
N VAL A 141 0.62 -8.74 -8.59
CA VAL A 141 1.57 -9.55 -9.35
C VAL A 141 2.82 -8.76 -9.68
N GLY A 142 3.89 -9.49 -10.00
CA GLY A 142 5.20 -8.93 -10.33
C GLY A 142 6.04 -8.60 -9.09
N ASP A 143 7.35 -8.48 -9.30
CA ASP A 143 8.31 -8.22 -8.24
C ASP A 143 8.28 -6.77 -7.76
N ARG A 144 8.59 -6.61 -6.47
CA ARG A 144 8.62 -5.29 -5.79
C ARG A 144 9.93 -4.52 -5.96
N ALA A 145 10.98 -5.17 -6.46
CA ALA A 145 12.29 -4.58 -6.63
C ALA A 145 12.75 -4.60 -8.09
N TYR A 146 13.85 -3.89 -8.33
CA TYR A 146 14.57 -4.00 -9.59
C TYR A 146 15.14 -5.41 -9.77
N ALA A 147 15.23 -5.88 -11.02
CA ALA A 147 15.69 -7.23 -11.33
C ALA A 147 17.06 -7.58 -10.71
N ASP A 148 17.98 -6.63 -10.67
CA ASP A 148 19.30 -6.74 -10.07
C ASP A 148 19.30 -6.77 -8.53
N GLN A 149 18.21 -6.38 -7.91
CA GLN A 149 18.06 -6.31 -6.44
C GLN A 149 17.23 -7.46 -5.85
N ARG A 150 16.67 -8.34 -6.69
CA ARG A 150 15.83 -9.47 -6.23
C ARG A 150 16.51 -10.31 -5.16
N ARG A 151 17.81 -10.61 -5.34
CA ARG A 151 18.62 -11.42 -4.40
C ARG A 151 18.75 -10.86 -2.99
N TYR A 152 18.38 -9.59 -2.78
CA TYR A 152 18.44 -8.94 -1.46
C TYR A 152 17.06 -8.86 -0.77
N LEU A 153 16.01 -9.36 -1.41
CA LEU A 153 14.64 -9.27 -0.88
C LEU A 153 14.23 -10.47 -0.03
N GLU A 154 14.92 -11.56 -0.20
CA GLU A 154 14.66 -12.83 0.48
C GLU A 154 15.91 -13.17 1.32
N GLY A 155 16.04 -12.43 2.41
CA GLY A 155 17.02 -12.74 3.43
C GLY A 155 16.59 -13.90 4.28
#